data_9916a0b605dadb10e8c9259bfe3062e8
#
_entry.id   9916a0b605dadb10e8c9259bfe3062e8
#
_cell.length_a   1.000
_cell.length_b   1.000
_cell.length_c   1.000
_cell.angle_alpha   90.00
_cell.angle_beta   90.00
_cell.angle_gamma   90.00
#
_symmetry.space_group_name_H-M   'P 1'
#
loop_
_entity.id
_entity.type
_entity.pdbx_description
1 polymer ?
#
loop_
_entity_poly.entity_id
_entity_poly.type
_entity_poly.pdbx_seq_one_letter_code
_entity_poly.pdbx_strand_id
1 'polypeptide(L)'
;MDETTLRRLLDGALAGEPPIGPGADNALRAGIRLRRRRRVLSVAGGMAAVAAIAVVIPVVTGPLGVPPISRQRAASTWPTHDSANVPTRDPASIVKITGEAKTTCDRRLEGSGFVISPQHVLTNAHVVAGMTTGPYVGHGTGSALPARVVLFDSDTDVAILYVPGLDAPPLRFAGQAARGSGAVVAGYPKNGGFRAVPARVGSQWSANGPNIYQTGTVTRAIYAVRARVEPGNSGGPLLAKNGKVYGVIFAASTTARNTGFALTAGAVGPDMRRGARATTPVSTRGCPRPG
;
A
#
# COMPACT_ATOMS: atom_id res chain seq x y z
N MET A 1 -7.36 0.55 12.59
CA MET A 1 -7.68 -0.33 11.44
C MET A 1 -6.53 -1.30 11.32
N ASP A 2 -6.82 -2.60 11.30
CA ASP A 2 -5.79 -3.58 11.11
C ASP A 2 -5.35 -3.54 9.62
N GLU A 3 -4.14 -4.00 9.35
CA GLU A 3 -3.55 -4.05 8.01
C GLU A 3 -4.47 -4.79 7.02
N THR A 4 -5.23 -5.78 7.51
CA THR A 4 -6.18 -6.58 6.73
C THR A 4 -7.37 -5.74 6.25
N THR A 5 -7.84 -4.81 7.06
CA THR A 5 -8.97 -3.93 6.73
C THR A 5 -8.57 -2.84 5.75
N LEU A 6 -7.36 -2.26 5.93
CA LEU A 6 -6.80 -1.32 4.95
C LEU A 6 -6.63 -2.01 3.59
N ARG A 7 -6.19 -3.27 3.59
CA ARG A 7 -6.06 -4.10 2.38
C ARG A 7 -7.38 -4.29 1.66
N ARG A 8 -8.45 -4.73 2.38
CA ARG A 8 -9.78 -4.94 1.77
C ARG A 8 -10.34 -3.67 1.14
N LEU A 9 -10.16 -2.53 1.81
CA LEU A 9 -10.66 -1.26 1.31
C LEU A 9 -9.89 -0.77 0.09
N LEU A 10 -8.58 -1.00 0.05
CA LEU A 10 -7.74 -0.71 -1.11
C LEU A 10 -8.04 -1.66 -2.27
N ASP A 11 -8.23 -2.95 -2.01
CA ASP A 11 -8.62 -3.91 -3.06
C ASP A 11 -10.02 -3.60 -3.60
N GLY A 12 -10.96 -3.20 -2.75
CA GLY A 12 -12.28 -2.74 -3.18
C GLY A 12 -12.23 -1.44 -4.01
N ALA A 13 -11.29 -0.54 -3.72
CA ALA A 13 -11.04 0.67 -4.50
C ALA A 13 -10.26 0.38 -5.79
N LEU A 14 -9.46 -0.69 -5.81
CA LEU A 14 -8.54 -1.07 -6.87
C LEU A 14 -8.99 -2.31 -7.66
N ALA A 15 -10.15 -2.91 -7.32
CA ALA A 15 -10.76 -4.03 -8.06
C ALA A 15 -11.05 -3.72 -9.55
N GLY A 16 -10.69 -2.52 -9.98
CA GLY A 16 -10.69 -2.03 -11.35
C GLY A 16 -9.30 -1.68 -11.87
N GLU A 17 -8.20 -2.30 -11.39
CA GLU A 17 -6.92 -2.09 -12.09
C GLU A 17 -7.13 -2.52 -13.56
N PRO A 18 -7.12 -1.56 -14.52
CA PRO A 18 -7.42 -1.90 -15.89
C PRO A 18 -6.35 -2.83 -16.44
N PRO A 19 -6.73 -3.79 -17.29
CA PRO A 19 -5.75 -4.63 -17.96
C PRO A 19 -4.73 -3.73 -18.67
N ILE A 20 -3.48 -4.11 -18.57
CA ILE A 20 -2.31 -3.39 -19.08
C ILE A 20 -2.41 -3.31 -20.62
N GLY A 21 -3.06 -2.25 -21.13
CA GLY A 21 -3.28 -2.02 -22.57
C GLY A 21 -3.87 -0.64 -22.84
N PRO A 22 -3.88 -0.15 -24.09
CA PRO A 22 -4.41 1.17 -24.47
C PRO A 22 -5.95 1.23 -24.40
N GLY A 23 -6.53 1.06 -23.25
CA GLY A 23 -7.98 1.05 -23.00
C GLY A 23 -8.37 1.45 -21.58
N ALA A 24 -7.40 1.87 -20.78
CA ALA A 24 -7.59 2.19 -19.36
C ALA A 24 -8.70 3.24 -19.10
N ASP A 25 -8.78 4.25 -19.95
CA ASP A 25 -9.76 5.34 -19.84
C ASP A 25 -11.21 4.88 -20.13
N ASN A 26 -11.39 3.84 -20.95
CA ASN A 26 -12.71 3.31 -21.27
C ASN A 26 -13.29 2.44 -20.14
N ALA A 27 -12.46 1.70 -19.42
CA ALA A 27 -12.89 0.88 -18.29
C ALA A 27 -13.34 1.74 -17.09
N LEU A 28 -12.63 2.86 -16.83
CA LEU A 28 -13.01 3.80 -15.77
C LEU A 28 -14.37 4.47 -16.05
N ARG A 29 -14.62 4.85 -17.31
CA ARG A 29 -15.90 5.46 -17.75
C ARG A 29 -17.05 4.46 -17.70
N ALA A 30 -16.81 3.19 -17.98
CA ALA A 30 -17.82 2.11 -17.89
C ALA A 30 -18.21 1.83 -16.42
N GLY A 31 -17.27 1.79 -15.50
CA GLY A 31 -17.53 1.61 -14.07
C GLY A 31 -18.39 2.71 -13.45
N ILE A 32 -18.17 3.97 -13.83
CA ILE A 32 -18.97 5.12 -13.38
C ILE A 32 -20.42 5.03 -13.89
N ARG A 33 -20.64 4.57 -15.15
CA ARG A 33 -21.98 4.41 -15.74
C ARG A 33 -22.79 3.27 -15.08
N LEU A 34 -22.14 2.16 -14.73
CA LEU A 34 -22.77 1.04 -14.02
C LEU A 34 -23.21 1.42 -12.59
N ARG A 35 -22.41 2.21 -11.88
CA ARG A 35 -22.76 2.71 -10.55
C ARG A 35 -23.97 3.68 -10.59
N ARG A 36 -24.07 4.49 -11.64
CA ARG A 36 -25.22 5.40 -11.84
C ARG A 36 -26.50 4.64 -12.14
N ARG A 37 -26.44 3.57 -12.95
CA ARG A 37 -27.62 2.73 -13.26
C ARG A 37 -28.15 1.95 -12.05
N ARG A 38 -27.28 1.44 -11.15
CA ARG A 38 -27.72 0.74 -9.94
C ARG A 38 -28.43 1.65 -8.93
N ARG A 39 -28.10 2.94 -8.87
CA ARG A 39 -28.79 3.91 -7.99
C ARG A 39 -30.14 4.35 -8.50
N VAL A 40 -30.42 4.24 -9.80
CA VAL A 40 -31.72 4.61 -10.41
C VAL A 40 -32.73 3.46 -10.32
N LEU A 41 -32.28 2.19 -10.25
CA LEU A 41 -33.14 1.01 -10.18
C LEU A 41 -33.66 0.67 -8.77
N SER A 42 -33.21 1.36 -7.73
CA SER A 42 -33.63 1.11 -6.35
C SER A 42 -34.80 2.01 -5.85
N VAL A 43 -35.41 2.83 -6.72
CA VAL A 43 -36.50 3.75 -6.33
C VAL A 43 -37.82 3.48 -7.04
N ALA A 44 -37.90 2.48 -7.93
CA ALA A 44 -39.17 2.12 -8.62
C ALA A 44 -39.50 0.64 -8.39
N GLY A 45 -40.00 0.31 -7.22
CA GLY A 45 -40.63 -0.93 -6.89
C GLY A 45 -42.13 -0.73 -6.75
N GLY A 46 -42.92 -1.04 -7.80
CA GLY A 46 -44.36 -1.01 -7.76
C GLY A 46 -44.99 -1.64 -9.01
N MET A 47 -45.48 -2.86 -8.81
CA MET A 47 -46.51 -3.61 -9.56
C MET A 47 -46.86 -3.19 -11.01
N ALA A 48 -46.74 -4.14 -11.95
CA ALA A 48 -47.85 -4.58 -12.86
C ALA A 48 -47.40 -5.71 -13.82
N ALA A 49 -48.17 -6.77 -13.76
CA ALA A 49 -48.71 -7.71 -14.77
C ALA A 49 -47.98 -7.97 -16.10
N VAL A 50 -47.72 -9.25 -16.28
CA VAL A 50 -47.72 -10.19 -17.41
C VAL A 50 -48.29 -9.66 -18.76
N ALA A 51 -47.44 -9.71 -19.80
CA ALA A 51 -47.85 -10.06 -21.16
C ALA A 51 -46.67 -10.73 -21.90
N ALA A 52 -46.82 -12.01 -22.19
CA ALA A 52 -45.92 -12.79 -23.03
C ALA A 52 -46.13 -12.42 -24.50
N ILE A 53 -45.10 -11.93 -25.18
CA ILE A 53 -45.05 -11.87 -26.63
C ILE A 53 -43.88 -12.76 -27.07
N ALA A 54 -44.23 -13.92 -27.66
CA ALA A 54 -43.28 -14.79 -28.33
C ALA A 54 -42.87 -14.17 -29.67
N VAL A 55 -41.65 -13.74 -29.80
CA VAL A 55 -41.02 -13.39 -31.08
C VAL A 55 -40.18 -14.57 -31.54
N VAL A 56 -40.68 -15.25 -32.59
CA VAL A 56 -39.95 -16.30 -33.30
C VAL A 56 -38.87 -15.62 -34.16
N ILE A 57 -37.62 -15.89 -33.85
CA ILE A 57 -36.46 -15.50 -34.69
C ILE A 57 -36.00 -16.73 -35.46
N PRO A 58 -35.91 -16.70 -36.79
CA PRO A 58 -35.42 -17.84 -37.57
C PRO A 58 -33.92 -18.09 -37.29
N VAL A 59 -33.61 -19.33 -36.96
CA VAL A 59 -32.24 -19.82 -36.81
C VAL A 59 -31.63 -19.96 -38.20
N VAL A 60 -30.69 -19.10 -38.55
CA VAL A 60 -29.84 -19.31 -39.71
C VAL A 60 -28.65 -20.16 -39.26
N THR A 61 -28.70 -21.44 -39.63
CA THR A 61 -27.60 -22.37 -39.45
C THR A 61 -26.60 -22.20 -40.58
N GLY A 62 -25.50 -21.46 -40.31
CA GLY A 62 -24.30 -21.45 -41.15
C GLY A 62 -23.08 -21.83 -40.30
N PRO A 63 -22.18 -22.67 -40.76
CA PRO A 63 -20.98 -23.01 -40.01
C PRO A 63 -19.96 -21.91 -40.13
N LEU A 64 -20.00 -20.96 -39.20
CA LEU A 64 -18.87 -20.03 -38.99
C LEU A 64 -17.88 -20.71 -38.08
N GLY A 65 -16.80 -21.23 -38.67
CA GLY A 65 -15.65 -21.74 -37.95
C GLY A 65 -15.04 -20.63 -37.11
N VAL A 66 -15.32 -20.65 -35.81
CA VAL A 66 -14.59 -19.84 -34.82
C VAL A 66 -13.24 -20.50 -34.67
N PRO A 67 -12.11 -19.81 -35.01
CA PRO A 67 -10.81 -20.38 -34.72
C PRO A 67 -10.66 -20.56 -33.20
N PRO A 68 -10.06 -21.66 -32.74
CA PRO A 68 -9.86 -21.87 -31.32
C PRO A 68 -9.01 -20.72 -30.77
N ILE A 69 -9.56 -19.94 -29.85
CA ILE A 69 -8.79 -18.99 -29.07
C ILE A 69 -7.80 -19.82 -28.27
N SER A 70 -6.59 -19.97 -28.81
CA SER A 70 -5.50 -20.50 -28.06
C SER A 70 -5.31 -19.61 -26.82
N ARG A 71 -5.72 -20.13 -25.65
CA ARG A 71 -5.33 -19.57 -24.36
C ARG A 71 -3.81 -19.72 -24.25
N GLN A 72 -3.08 -18.88 -24.94
CA GLN A 72 -1.70 -18.62 -24.60
C GLN A 72 -1.75 -18.01 -23.19
N ARG A 73 -1.62 -18.88 -22.19
CA ARG A 73 -1.08 -18.54 -20.90
C ARG A 73 0.29 -17.92 -21.21
N ALA A 74 0.33 -16.63 -21.37
CA ALA A 74 1.57 -15.91 -21.23
C ALA A 74 2.03 -16.15 -19.79
N ALA A 75 2.73 -17.24 -19.59
CA ALA A 75 3.62 -17.38 -18.46
C ALA A 75 4.63 -16.25 -18.64
N SER A 76 4.35 -15.10 -18.01
CA SER A 76 5.33 -14.05 -17.89
C SER A 76 6.44 -14.59 -17.00
N THR A 77 7.37 -15.30 -17.61
CA THR A 77 8.68 -15.59 -17.02
C THR A 77 9.37 -14.25 -16.85
N TRP A 78 9.12 -13.63 -15.71
CA TRP A 78 9.90 -12.48 -15.31
C TRP A 78 11.32 -12.94 -15.06
N PRO A 79 12.34 -12.29 -15.63
CA PRO A 79 13.71 -12.61 -15.32
C PRO A 79 13.92 -12.39 -13.82
N THR A 80 14.12 -13.47 -13.10
CA THR A 80 14.36 -13.48 -11.65
C THR A 80 15.77 -12.99 -11.29
N HIS A 81 16.60 -12.67 -12.28
CA HIS A 81 18.04 -12.52 -12.09
C HIS A 81 18.54 -11.11 -11.79
N ASP A 82 17.78 -10.04 -12.08
CA ASP A 82 18.31 -8.68 -11.91
C ASP A 82 18.04 -8.02 -10.55
N SER A 83 17.22 -8.66 -9.73
CA SER A 83 16.85 -8.10 -8.43
C SER A 83 17.71 -8.58 -7.26
N ALA A 84 18.54 -9.61 -7.46
CA ALA A 84 19.28 -10.27 -6.39
C ALA A 84 20.46 -9.45 -5.83
N ASN A 85 20.89 -8.41 -6.54
CA ASN A 85 22.06 -7.60 -6.18
C ASN A 85 21.72 -6.10 -6.00
N VAL A 86 20.60 -5.77 -5.38
CA VAL A 86 20.48 -4.41 -4.83
C VAL A 86 21.15 -4.44 -3.46
N PRO A 87 22.33 -3.85 -3.28
CA PRO A 87 22.90 -3.70 -1.97
C PRO A 87 21.91 -2.84 -1.19
N THR A 88 21.29 -3.36 -0.17
CA THR A 88 20.81 -2.56 0.94
C THR A 88 22.07 -2.02 1.58
N ARG A 89 22.54 -0.88 1.08
CA ARG A 89 23.85 -0.30 1.43
C ARG A 89 24.03 -0.08 2.91
N ASP A 90 22.93 -0.04 3.63
CA ASP A 90 22.97 0.08 5.08
C ASP A 90 21.68 -0.47 5.72
N PRO A 91 21.67 -1.75 6.14
CA PRO A 91 20.57 -2.28 6.95
C PRO A 91 20.35 -1.47 8.24
N ALA A 92 21.35 -0.74 8.73
CA ALA A 92 21.20 0.12 9.90
C ALA A 92 20.19 1.25 9.69
N SER A 93 20.03 1.73 8.45
CA SER A 93 19.03 2.76 8.11
C SER A 93 17.59 2.26 8.07
N ILE A 94 17.36 0.94 8.13
CA ILE A 94 16.03 0.32 8.08
C ILE A 94 15.76 -0.34 9.41
N VAL A 95 14.71 0.06 10.07
CA VAL A 95 14.44 -0.31 11.46
C VAL A 95 13.12 -1.04 11.61
N LYS A 96 13.06 -1.89 12.64
CA LYS A 96 11.85 -2.52 13.14
C LYS A 96 11.20 -1.59 14.16
N ILE A 97 9.88 -1.47 14.09
CA ILE A 97 9.07 -0.69 15.02
C ILE A 97 8.12 -1.64 15.73
N THR A 98 8.11 -1.57 17.05
CA THR A 98 7.22 -2.37 17.90
C THR A 98 6.59 -1.51 18.98
N GLY A 99 5.41 -1.92 19.45
CA GLY A 99 4.73 -1.28 20.55
C GLY A 99 3.41 -1.99 20.89
N GLU A 100 2.68 -1.46 21.86
CA GLU A 100 1.43 -2.04 22.30
C GLU A 100 0.34 -0.97 22.42
N ALA A 101 -0.87 -1.33 22.02
CA ALA A 101 -2.08 -0.54 22.16
C ALA A 101 -3.02 -1.23 23.16
N LYS A 102 -2.66 -1.22 24.45
CA LYS A 102 -3.34 -2.02 25.49
C LYS A 102 -4.74 -1.53 25.84
N THR A 103 -4.94 -0.22 25.89
CA THR A 103 -6.17 0.36 26.48
C THR A 103 -7.34 0.46 25.52
N THR A 104 -7.08 0.50 24.21
CA THR A 104 -8.12 0.76 23.21
C THR A 104 -8.30 -0.35 22.18
N CYS A 105 -7.31 -1.19 21.96
CA CYS A 105 -7.36 -2.25 20.95
C CYS A 105 -6.84 -3.60 21.40
N ASP A 106 -6.21 -3.68 22.54
CA ASP A 106 -5.57 -4.90 23.11
C ASP A 106 -4.75 -5.67 22.07
N ARG A 107 -3.84 -4.96 21.40
CA ARG A 107 -2.98 -5.59 20.38
C ARG A 107 -1.55 -5.09 20.42
N ARG A 108 -0.64 -5.96 19.99
CA ARG A 108 0.73 -5.58 19.63
C ARG A 108 0.72 -5.00 18.25
N LEU A 109 1.49 -3.93 18.08
CA LEU A 109 1.69 -3.24 16.81
C LEU A 109 3.13 -3.44 16.37
N GLU A 110 3.30 -3.72 15.09
CA GLU A 110 4.61 -3.94 14.48
C GLU A 110 4.65 -3.37 13.07
N GLY A 111 5.81 -2.97 12.66
CA GLY A 111 6.06 -2.48 11.33
C GLY A 111 7.53 -2.24 11.09
N SER A 112 7.80 -1.63 9.96
CA SER A 112 9.11 -1.17 9.54
C SER A 112 9.16 0.34 9.49
N GLY A 113 10.36 0.89 9.47
CA GLY A 113 10.62 2.29 9.22
C GLY A 113 12.01 2.45 8.62
N PHE A 114 12.35 3.67 8.26
CA PHE A 114 13.70 4.00 7.81
C PHE A 114 14.09 5.41 8.19
N VAL A 115 15.38 5.61 8.38
CA VAL A 115 15.97 6.89 8.80
C VAL A 115 15.88 7.90 7.65
N ILE A 116 15.33 9.08 7.92
CA ILE A 116 15.17 10.19 6.96
C ILE A 116 16.06 11.41 7.28
N SER A 117 16.45 11.55 8.54
CA SER A 117 17.38 12.56 9.06
C SER A 117 17.98 12.04 10.37
N PRO A 118 19.01 12.66 10.94
CA PRO A 118 19.57 12.21 12.21
C PRO A 118 18.50 12.00 13.28
N GLN A 119 18.43 10.78 13.84
CA GLN A 119 17.47 10.38 14.87
C GLN A 119 15.98 10.46 14.48
N HIS A 120 15.65 10.59 13.18
CA HIS A 120 14.27 10.61 12.72
C HIS A 120 13.99 9.46 11.76
N VAL A 121 12.92 8.73 12.06
CA VAL A 121 12.47 7.56 11.31
C VAL A 121 11.09 7.83 10.73
N LEU A 122 10.92 7.59 9.43
CA LEU A 122 9.63 7.60 8.76
C LEU A 122 9.03 6.19 8.79
N THR A 123 7.73 6.12 9.07
CA THR A 123 6.91 4.91 9.03
C THR A 123 5.48 5.25 8.60
N ASN A 124 4.57 4.28 8.60
CA ASN A 124 3.14 4.56 8.41
C ASN A 124 2.46 4.96 9.72
N ALA A 125 1.42 5.79 9.61
CA ALA A 125 0.61 6.19 10.75
C ALA A 125 -0.11 4.99 11.39
N HIS A 126 -0.62 4.05 10.57
CA HIS A 126 -1.31 2.86 11.09
C HIS A 126 -0.39 1.93 11.91
N VAL A 127 0.92 1.99 11.72
CA VAL A 127 1.90 1.21 12.51
C VAL A 127 1.94 1.68 13.96
N VAL A 128 1.73 2.97 14.21
CA VAL A 128 1.85 3.58 15.55
C VAL A 128 0.52 4.10 16.12
N ALA A 129 -0.57 3.96 15.37
CA ALA A 129 -1.88 4.47 15.76
C ALA A 129 -2.40 3.80 17.03
N GLY A 130 -2.74 4.61 18.04
CA GLY A 130 -3.25 4.13 19.32
C GLY A 130 -2.22 3.45 20.23
N MET A 131 -0.92 3.51 19.92
CA MET A 131 0.10 2.97 20.82
C MET A 131 0.05 3.66 22.18
N THR A 132 0.01 2.85 23.23
CA THR A 132 0.05 3.27 24.64
C THR A 132 1.38 2.93 25.30
N THR A 133 2.12 1.95 24.74
CA THR A 133 3.47 1.56 25.17
C THR A 133 4.36 1.50 23.93
N GLY A 134 5.48 2.18 23.95
CA GLY A 134 6.36 2.41 22.79
C GLY A 134 6.04 3.75 22.10
N PRO A 135 6.40 3.95 20.81
CA PRO A 135 7.10 2.98 19.96
C PRO A 135 8.54 2.70 20.40
N TYR A 136 8.99 1.49 20.12
CA TYR A 136 10.39 1.08 20.26
C TYR A 136 10.96 0.80 18.88
N VAL A 137 12.19 1.26 18.64
CA VAL A 137 12.89 1.21 17.34
C VAL A 137 14.18 0.45 17.48
N GLY A 138 14.39 -0.55 16.63
CA GLY A 138 15.61 -1.37 16.67
C GLY A 138 15.81 -2.17 15.37
N HIS A 139 16.80 -3.08 15.38
CA HIS A 139 17.16 -3.90 14.22
C HIS A 139 16.69 -5.37 14.33
N GLY A 140 15.65 -5.61 15.14
CA GLY A 140 15.03 -6.94 15.29
C GLY A 140 15.72 -7.88 16.26
N THR A 141 17.01 -7.77 16.47
CA THR A 141 17.79 -8.47 17.50
C THR A 141 18.58 -7.45 18.30
N GLY A 142 18.53 -7.54 19.62
CA GLY A 142 19.20 -6.58 20.53
C GLY A 142 18.26 -5.58 21.16
N SER A 143 18.84 -4.55 21.78
CA SER A 143 18.09 -3.48 22.45
C SER A 143 17.38 -2.58 21.44
N ALA A 144 16.11 -2.29 21.71
CA ALA A 144 15.34 -1.29 20.98
C ALA A 144 15.35 0.04 21.73
N LEU A 145 15.49 1.14 21.02
CA LEU A 145 15.48 2.49 21.56
C LEU A 145 14.04 2.99 21.72
N PRO A 146 13.71 3.67 22.83
CA PRO A 146 12.41 4.32 22.95
C PRO A 146 12.33 5.49 21.98
N ALA A 147 11.17 5.64 21.35
CA ALA A 147 10.91 6.68 20.38
C ALA A 147 9.66 7.49 20.74
N ARG A 148 9.48 8.64 20.11
CA ARG A 148 8.31 9.51 20.24
C ARG A 148 7.76 9.81 18.86
N VAL A 149 6.45 9.73 18.70
CA VAL A 149 5.81 10.18 17.45
C VAL A 149 5.80 11.70 17.44
N VAL A 150 6.45 12.31 16.47
CA VAL A 150 6.60 13.77 16.35
C VAL A 150 5.84 14.34 15.14
N LEU A 151 5.35 13.48 14.26
CA LEU A 151 4.39 13.79 13.22
C LEU A 151 3.46 12.59 13.04
N PHE A 152 2.16 12.86 12.91
CA PHE A 152 1.15 11.84 12.65
C PHE A 152 0.10 12.35 11.68
N ASP A 153 0.08 11.81 10.47
CA ASP A 153 -0.89 12.13 9.43
C ASP A 153 -1.71 10.89 9.09
N SER A 154 -2.96 10.86 9.57
CA SER A 154 -3.91 9.78 9.34
C SER A 154 -4.41 9.71 7.90
N ASP A 155 -4.34 10.82 7.17
CA ASP A 155 -4.87 10.93 5.81
C ASP A 155 -3.85 10.43 4.79
N THR A 156 -2.59 10.84 4.91
CA THR A 156 -1.50 10.31 4.06
C THR A 156 -1.04 8.92 4.51
N ASP A 157 -1.35 8.52 5.76
CA ASP A 157 -0.82 7.31 6.42
C ASP A 157 0.70 7.39 6.63
N VAL A 158 1.16 8.52 7.17
CA VAL A 158 2.57 8.79 7.49
C VAL A 158 2.73 9.14 8.96
N ALA A 159 3.77 8.60 9.58
CA ALA A 159 4.23 9.03 10.88
C ALA A 159 5.76 9.22 10.88
N ILE A 160 6.24 10.16 11.69
CA ILE A 160 7.66 10.36 11.91
C ILE A 160 7.94 10.20 13.40
N LEU A 161 8.97 9.42 13.69
CA LEU A 161 9.44 9.13 15.03
C LEU A 161 10.74 9.87 15.29
N TYR A 162 10.86 10.52 16.44
CA TYR A 162 12.11 10.97 17.01
C TYR A 162 12.67 9.88 17.92
N VAL A 163 13.88 9.42 17.64
CA VAL A 163 14.54 8.28 18.30
C VAL A 163 15.89 8.75 18.87
N PRO A 164 15.90 9.29 20.09
CA PRO A 164 17.14 9.73 20.72
C PRO A 164 18.18 8.61 20.79
N GLY A 165 19.41 8.90 20.40
CA GLY A 165 20.50 7.92 20.40
C GLY A 165 20.54 6.98 19.20
N LEU A 166 19.61 7.09 18.22
CA LEU A 166 19.72 6.34 16.98
C LEU A 166 20.88 6.88 16.14
N ASP A 167 21.91 6.06 15.99
CA ASP A 167 23.09 6.32 15.15
C ASP A 167 22.98 5.49 13.87
N ALA A 168 22.33 6.06 12.84
CA ALA A 168 22.16 5.43 11.55
C ALA A 168 22.04 6.50 10.45
N PRO A 169 22.66 6.28 9.27
CA PRO A 169 22.66 7.26 8.20
C PRO A 169 21.26 7.38 7.55
N PRO A 170 20.83 8.59 7.16
CA PRO A 170 19.55 8.78 6.50
C PRO A 170 19.56 8.27 5.07
N LEU A 171 18.47 7.62 4.66
CA LEU A 171 18.22 7.28 3.28
C LEU A 171 17.79 8.51 2.48
N ARG A 172 18.26 8.60 1.25
CA ARG A 172 17.87 9.67 0.33
C ARG A 172 16.70 9.23 -0.55
N PHE A 173 15.76 10.13 -0.80
CA PHE A 173 14.69 9.87 -1.73
C PHE A 173 15.16 9.95 -3.18
N ALA A 174 14.59 9.09 -4.02
CA ALA A 174 14.73 9.16 -5.47
C ALA A 174 13.65 10.09 -6.06
N GLY A 175 13.80 10.43 -7.32
CA GLY A 175 12.70 10.98 -8.10
C GLY A 175 11.62 9.93 -8.37
N GLN A 176 10.66 10.28 -9.23
CA GLN A 176 9.59 9.39 -9.65
C GLN A 176 10.15 8.12 -10.32
N ALA A 177 9.65 6.95 -9.90
CA ALA A 177 10.02 5.70 -10.53
C ALA A 177 9.25 5.50 -11.84
N ALA A 178 9.93 5.08 -12.87
CA ALA A 178 9.27 4.63 -14.10
C ALA A 178 8.63 3.25 -13.89
N ARG A 179 7.53 2.99 -14.58
CA ARG A 179 6.94 1.64 -14.63
C ARG A 179 7.97 0.63 -15.15
N GLY A 180 8.04 -0.52 -14.49
CA GLY A 180 9.01 -1.56 -14.80
C GLY A 180 10.37 -1.39 -14.12
N SER A 181 10.62 -0.27 -13.41
CA SER A 181 11.86 -0.09 -12.65
C SER A 181 12.07 -1.22 -11.66
N GLY A 182 13.29 -1.77 -11.64
CA GLY A 182 13.71 -2.70 -10.59
C GLY A 182 13.79 -2.00 -9.25
N ALA A 183 13.28 -2.68 -8.21
CA ALA A 183 13.23 -2.15 -6.86
C ALA A 183 13.42 -3.26 -5.82
N VAL A 184 13.49 -2.89 -4.55
CA VAL A 184 13.51 -3.80 -3.39
C VAL A 184 12.55 -3.30 -2.34
N VAL A 185 11.70 -4.19 -1.82
CA VAL A 185 10.95 -3.98 -0.58
C VAL A 185 11.83 -4.43 0.57
N ALA A 186 12.12 -3.54 1.50
CA ALA A 186 12.97 -3.84 2.64
C ALA A 186 12.24 -3.56 3.97
N GLY A 187 12.40 -4.44 4.96
CA GLY A 187 11.74 -4.31 6.25
C GLY A 187 11.80 -5.56 7.10
N TYR A 188 10.88 -5.67 8.06
CA TYR A 188 10.81 -6.72 9.08
C TYR A 188 9.45 -7.43 9.06
N PRO A 189 9.22 -8.30 8.05
CA PRO A 189 7.92 -8.98 7.92
C PRO A 189 7.67 -9.96 9.06
N LYS A 190 6.40 -10.08 9.49
CA LYS A 190 5.90 -11.06 10.46
C LYS A 190 6.65 -11.05 11.79
N ASN A 191 6.97 -9.88 12.29
CA ASN A 191 7.77 -9.72 13.51
C ASN A 191 9.14 -10.43 13.47
N GLY A 192 9.57 -10.83 12.29
CA GLY A 192 10.81 -11.57 12.05
C GLY A 192 12.05 -10.67 11.95
N GLY A 193 13.13 -11.26 11.42
CA GLY A 193 14.35 -10.56 11.09
C GLY A 193 14.23 -9.72 9.81
N PHE A 194 15.24 -8.90 9.56
CA PHE A 194 15.34 -8.09 8.34
C PHE A 194 15.22 -8.94 7.06
N ARG A 195 14.46 -8.44 6.11
CA ARG A 195 14.35 -9.02 4.77
C ARG A 195 14.33 -7.93 3.70
N ALA A 196 15.03 -8.22 2.61
CA ALA A 196 15.01 -7.45 1.37
C ALA A 196 14.43 -8.35 0.26
N VAL A 197 13.30 -7.98 -0.30
CA VAL A 197 12.58 -8.77 -1.29
C VAL A 197 12.64 -8.06 -2.63
N PRO A 198 13.11 -8.74 -3.69
CA PRO A 198 13.08 -8.21 -5.05
C PRO A 198 11.70 -7.73 -5.44
N ALA A 199 11.64 -6.55 -6.06
CA ALA A 199 10.42 -5.89 -6.45
C ALA A 199 10.52 -5.26 -7.84
N ARG A 200 9.38 -4.95 -8.42
CA ARG A 200 9.28 -4.16 -9.65
C ARG A 200 8.17 -3.13 -9.51
N VAL A 201 8.47 -1.90 -9.85
CA VAL A 201 7.49 -0.82 -9.83
C VAL A 201 6.47 -1.04 -10.94
N GLY A 202 5.21 -1.06 -10.61
CA GLY A 202 4.09 -1.13 -11.55
C GLY A 202 3.60 0.26 -11.98
N SER A 203 2.30 0.40 -12.13
CA SER A 203 1.67 1.69 -12.43
C SER A 203 1.74 2.64 -11.24
N GLN A 204 1.75 3.93 -11.53
CA GLN A 204 1.52 5.00 -10.56
C GLN A 204 0.16 5.64 -10.85
N TRP A 205 -0.60 5.94 -9.82
CA TRP A 205 -1.87 6.68 -9.96
C TRP A 205 -2.25 7.36 -8.65
N SER A 206 -3.27 8.24 -8.74
CA SER A 206 -3.91 8.83 -7.56
C SER A 206 -5.06 7.94 -7.12
N ALA A 207 -4.90 7.25 -5.99
CA ALA A 207 -5.91 6.38 -5.41
C ALA A 207 -6.81 7.14 -4.43
N ASN A 208 -8.12 6.98 -4.58
CA ASN A 208 -9.10 7.46 -3.61
C ASN A 208 -9.46 6.32 -2.66
N GLY A 209 -9.35 6.56 -1.38
CA GLY A 209 -9.69 5.59 -0.34
C GLY A 209 -9.92 6.25 1.01
N PRO A 210 -10.34 5.49 2.01
CA PRO A 210 -10.51 6.04 3.35
C PRO A 210 -9.15 6.39 3.97
N ASN A 211 -9.14 7.33 4.93
CA ASN A 211 -8.01 7.47 5.84
C ASN A 211 -7.92 6.27 6.79
N ILE A 212 -6.87 6.18 7.61
CA ILE A 212 -6.66 5.02 8.49
C ILE A 212 -7.78 4.82 9.53
N TYR A 213 -8.59 5.83 9.79
CA TYR A 213 -9.74 5.80 10.72
C TYR A 213 -11.09 5.61 10.04
N GLN A 214 -11.12 5.53 8.71
CA GLN A 214 -12.35 5.45 7.90
C GLN A 214 -13.30 6.64 8.10
N THR A 215 -12.80 7.78 8.52
CA THR A 215 -13.59 9.00 8.81
C THR A 215 -13.71 9.94 7.63
N GLY A 216 -13.04 9.64 6.51
CA GLY A 216 -13.07 10.48 5.31
C GLY A 216 -12.41 9.79 4.12
N THR A 217 -12.69 10.29 2.92
CA THR A 217 -12.04 9.86 1.68
C THR A 217 -10.88 10.79 1.38
N VAL A 218 -9.72 10.22 1.13
CA VAL A 218 -8.47 10.91 0.81
C VAL A 218 -7.91 10.41 -0.51
N THR A 219 -7.12 11.25 -1.16
CA THR A 219 -6.43 10.91 -2.40
C THR A 219 -4.94 10.78 -2.11
N ARG A 220 -4.33 9.64 -2.48
CA ARG A 220 -2.91 9.40 -2.31
C ARG A 220 -2.27 9.01 -3.64
N ALA A 221 -1.10 9.58 -3.95
CA ALA A 221 -0.29 9.14 -5.08
C ALA A 221 0.46 7.86 -4.67
N ILE A 222 0.19 6.75 -5.35
CA ILE A 222 0.73 5.44 -5.02
C ILE A 222 1.34 4.72 -6.22
N TYR A 223 2.22 3.77 -5.94
CA TYR A 223 2.70 2.76 -6.88
C TYR A 223 2.03 1.42 -6.60
N ALA A 224 1.65 0.67 -7.64
CA ALA A 224 1.60 -0.78 -7.55
C ALA A 224 3.04 -1.31 -7.47
N VAL A 225 3.26 -2.30 -6.63
CA VAL A 225 4.57 -2.94 -6.44
C VAL A 225 4.42 -4.43 -6.63
N ARG A 226 5.06 -4.98 -7.65
CA ARG A 226 5.13 -6.43 -7.81
C ARG A 226 6.21 -6.98 -6.89
N ALA A 227 5.79 -7.47 -5.76
CA ALA A 227 6.60 -8.10 -4.73
C ALA A 227 5.70 -8.84 -3.75
N ARG A 228 6.28 -9.79 -3.03
CA ARG A 228 5.63 -10.37 -1.87
C ARG A 228 5.75 -9.39 -0.70
N VAL A 229 4.69 -8.61 -0.47
CA VAL A 229 4.54 -7.74 0.70
C VAL A 229 3.77 -8.49 1.77
N GLU A 230 4.30 -8.49 2.98
CA GLU A 230 3.74 -9.21 4.13
C GLU A 230 3.51 -8.23 5.30
N PRO A 231 2.61 -8.56 6.26
CA PRO A 231 2.48 -7.83 7.52
C PRO A 231 3.85 -7.56 8.14
N GLY A 232 4.07 -6.34 8.63
CA GLY A 232 5.37 -5.88 9.11
C GLY A 232 6.25 -5.19 8.07
N ASN A 233 5.99 -5.32 6.76
CA ASN A 233 6.66 -4.49 5.75
C ASN A 233 6.13 -3.04 5.73
N SER A 234 4.96 -2.77 6.31
CA SER A 234 4.36 -1.43 6.41
C SER A 234 5.33 -0.44 7.04
N GLY A 235 5.49 0.73 6.42
CA GLY A 235 6.44 1.77 6.80
C GLY A 235 7.86 1.56 6.27
N GLY A 236 8.17 0.37 5.74
CA GLY A 236 9.45 0.09 5.12
C GLY A 236 9.62 0.76 3.76
N PRO A 237 10.89 1.00 3.32
CA PRO A 237 11.15 1.66 2.05
C PRO A 237 10.99 0.73 0.85
N LEU A 238 10.47 1.29 -0.25
CA LEU A 238 10.64 0.78 -1.59
C LEU A 238 11.92 1.38 -2.18
N LEU A 239 12.99 0.60 -2.25
CA LEU A 239 14.31 1.07 -2.65
C LEU A 239 14.53 0.90 -4.16
N ALA A 240 15.14 1.90 -4.78
CA ALA A 240 15.73 1.83 -6.11
C ALA A 240 17.02 1.00 -6.07
N LYS A 241 17.52 0.56 -7.23
CA LYS A 241 18.79 -0.19 -7.36
C LYS A 241 20.01 0.57 -6.80
N ASN A 242 19.96 1.89 -6.73
CA ASN A 242 21.02 2.73 -6.16
C ASN A 242 20.84 3.01 -4.64
N GLY A 243 19.91 2.33 -3.99
CA GLY A 243 19.62 2.49 -2.55
C GLY A 243 18.79 3.72 -2.18
N LYS A 244 18.35 4.54 -3.15
CA LYS A 244 17.44 5.66 -2.88
C LYS A 244 16.00 5.18 -2.75
N VAL A 245 15.18 5.90 -1.99
CA VAL A 245 13.79 5.55 -1.69
C VAL A 245 12.85 6.05 -2.79
N TYR A 246 12.15 5.16 -3.47
CA TYR A 246 11.05 5.50 -4.38
C TYR A 246 9.75 5.82 -3.63
N GLY A 247 9.53 5.19 -2.48
CA GLY A 247 8.30 5.33 -1.73
C GLY A 247 8.27 4.49 -0.46
N VAL A 248 7.12 4.45 0.20
CA VAL A 248 6.90 3.80 1.49
C VAL A 248 5.85 2.71 1.34
N ILE A 249 6.20 1.47 1.64
CA ILE A 249 5.27 0.33 1.62
C ILE A 249 4.19 0.56 2.68
N PHE A 250 2.90 0.43 2.31
CA PHE A 250 1.81 0.63 3.26
C PHE A 250 0.72 -0.44 3.21
N ALA A 251 0.62 -1.20 2.12
CA ALA A 251 -0.39 -2.24 1.99
C ALA A 251 0.07 -3.36 1.04
N ALA A 252 -0.60 -4.51 1.14
CA ALA A 252 -0.54 -5.58 0.16
C ALA A 252 -1.93 -5.85 -0.42
N SER A 253 -2.01 -6.32 -1.65
CA SER A 253 -3.27 -6.72 -2.26
C SER A 253 -3.82 -8.00 -1.62
N THR A 254 -5.11 -8.05 -1.35
CA THR A 254 -5.82 -9.25 -0.87
C THR A 254 -6.26 -10.14 -2.03
N THR A 255 -6.38 -9.58 -3.24
CA THR A 255 -6.87 -10.28 -4.43
C THR A 255 -5.76 -10.69 -5.39
N ALA A 256 -4.70 -9.89 -5.51
CA ALA A 256 -3.57 -10.13 -6.42
C ALA A 256 -2.34 -10.59 -5.65
N ARG A 257 -2.02 -11.89 -5.77
CA ARG A 257 -0.79 -12.45 -5.17
C ARG A 257 0.44 -11.69 -5.65
N ASN A 258 1.41 -11.49 -4.76
CA ASN A 258 2.66 -10.79 -5.03
C ASN A 258 2.47 -9.34 -5.55
N THR A 259 1.41 -8.69 -5.08
CA THR A 259 1.18 -7.28 -5.35
C THR A 259 1.06 -6.52 -4.03
N GLY A 260 1.82 -5.46 -3.90
CA GLY A 260 1.74 -4.51 -2.80
C GLY A 260 1.58 -3.09 -3.32
N PHE A 261 1.47 -2.15 -2.39
CA PHE A 261 1.30 -0.73 -2.69
C PHE A 261 2.28 0.10 -1.87
N ALA A 262 2.82 1.14 -2.51
CA ALA A 262 3.71 2.09 -1.86
C ALA A 262 3.23 3.52 -2.09
N LEU A 263 3.21 4.34 -1.04
CA LEU A 263 3.09 5.79 -1.16
C LEU A 263 4.30 6.30 -1.96
N THR A 264 4.08 7.21 -2.91
CA THR A 264 5.20 7.79 -3.67
C THR A 264 6.04 8.72 -2.79
N ALA A 265 7.31 8.94 -3.16
CA ALA A 265 8.15 9.94 -2.50
C ALA A 265 7.51 11.34 -2.49
N GLY A 266 6.77 11.68 -3.55
CA GLY A 266 6.00 12.93 -3.63
C GLY A 266 4.87 13.01 -2.61
N ALA A 267 4.15 11.90 -2.37
CA ALA A 267 3.06 11.85 -1.41
C ALA A 267 3.53 12.05 0.04
N VAL A 268 4.67 11.47 0.41
CA VAL A 268 5.23 11.57 1.78
C VAL A 268 6.09 12.81 2.01
N GLY A 269 6.50 13.48 0.94
CA GLY A 269 7.43 14.61 0.98
C GLY A 269 7.01 15.77 1.87
N PRO A 270 5.74 16.24 1.85
CA PRO A 270 5.27 17.30 2.75
C PRO A 270 5.45 16.92 4.22
N ASP A 271 5.05 15.73 4.63
CA ASP A 271 5.16 15.24 6.00
C ASP A 271 6.61 15.09 6.43
N MET A 272 7.43 14.51 5.57
CA MET A 272 8.86 14.39 5.81
C MET A 272 9.50 15.74 6.11
N ARG A 273 9.20 16.80 5.33
CA ARG A 273 9.76 18.14 5.57
C ARG A 273 9.30 18.73 6.90
N ARG A 274 8.04 18.48 7.30
CA ARG A 274 7.48 18.97 8.58
C ARG A 274 8.08 18.24 9.78
N GLY A 275 8.28 16.93 9.68
CA GLY A 275 8.66 16.09 10.80
C GLY A 275 10.16 15.83 10.95
N ALA A 276 10.98 16.06 9.91
CA ALA A 276 12.41 15.68 9.89
C ALA A 276 13.31 16.33 10.96
N ARG A 277 12.80 17.33 11.67
CA ARG A 277 13.49 18.03 12.76
C ARG A 277 12.62 18.21 14.00
N ALA A 278 11.41 17.67 13.99
CA ALA A 278 10.47 17.80 15.10
C ALA A 278 10.87 16.89 16.27
N THR A 279 10.81 17.41 17.48
CA THR A 279 11.12 16.65 18.71
C THR A 279 9.98 16.61 19.69
N THR A 280 8.95 17.46 19.48
CA THR A 280 7.76 17.55 20.34
C THR A 280 6.82 16.40 20.02
N PRO A 281 6.44 15.59 21.01
CA PRO A 281 5.49 14.50 20.81
C PRO A 281 4.12 15.01 20.35
N VAL A 282 3.49 14.22 19.45
CA VAL A 282 2.11 14.43 19.03
C VAL A 282 1.26 13.21 19.37
N SER A 283 -0.05 13.42 19.50
CA SER A 283 -0.98 12.32 19.74
C SER A 283 -1.09 11.41 18.51
N THR A 284 -1.06 10.10 18.73
CA THR A 284 -1.36 9.07 17.72
C THR A 284 -2.85 8.75 17.65
N ARG A 285 -3.67 9.53 18.36
CA ARG A 285 -5.12 9.33 18.52
C ARG A 285 -5.44 7.95 19.13
N GLY A 286 -6.69 7.50 19.03
CA GLY A 286 -7.07 6.15 19.43
C GLY A 286 -6.77 5.12 18.34
N CYS A 287 -7.13 3.87 18.59
CA CYS A 287 -7.06 2.82 17.59
C CYS A 287 -8.03 3.08 16.45
N PRO A 288 -7.63 2.78 15.23
CA PRO A 288 -8.57 2.65 14.13
C PRO A 288 -9.63 1.61 14.47
N ARG A 289 -10.91 1.90 14.19
CA ARG A 289 -11.98 0.93 14.38
C ARG A 289 -11.75 -0.28 13.47
N PRO A 290 -11.92 -1.52 13.95
CA PRO A 290 -11.99 -2.65 13.05
C PRO A 290 -13.14 -2.43 12.08
N GLY A 291 -12.89 -2.59 10.76
CA GLY A 291 -13.91 -2.51 9.72
C GLY A 291 -14.73 -3.78 9.65
#